data_0d43cdca3ed1f53a5ceaea25276d2502
#
_entry.id   0d43cdca3ed1f53a5ceaea25276d2502
#
_cell.length_a   1.000
_cell.length_b   1.000
_cell.length_c   1.000
_cell.angle_alpha   90.00
_cell.angle_beta   90.00
_cell.angle_gamma   90.00
#
_symmetry.space_group_name_H-M   'P 1'
#
loop_
_entity.id
_entity.type
_entity.pdbx_description
1 polymer ?
#
loop_
_entity_poly.entity_id
_entity_poly.type
_entity_poly.pdbx_seq_one_letter_code
_entity_poly.pdbx_strand_id
1 'polypeptide(L)'
;AIVTTDGQIYQRGDSDVDFSIQSMCKPFNYCFAMEKLGLEKVHQHVGQEPSGRQFDDLTLLAKTAMSNLQGDYAKDDLDGNLSRIPFNPMVNAGAIMTAGLIGPEESHSQRLRYIRQQFGRLIGWSPKDNFGAELPRFNKNMARQENFTGYNNIAMGYLLMATGNLPHNKTELHNDIHPDEDEFDFYTEPAVTEALKLYFSICSLEMTSVNFATAAATLANSGVNPLTQDRVLSQKTVRNCLPVLQTSGMYNASGTFFQQVGLPAKSGVGGGVILIVPRLMGICIFSPRLDKQGNSVRGIEMARRITSKYLVHTFDGTMTDTDRLDPKISISKWRANSCGEAIWAASNGNIRTLERLVSEQRDLQNGDYDMRTPLHLASAEGQLEAVQFLLKQGVKPIPDRWGGYGYFDAKNNNHKEVVKEFEKLDIDYTQPFHLIEDPNGKTDEMAIYDDELAVIELLFAAYENNVEGIRNLVAKGIPVHAGDYDSRTALHLAAAEGCLEVVEYLVSHGHPLFVRDRWGATPLDEAKREKRKSVINYLKDFK
;
A
#
# COMPACT_ATOMS: atom_id res chain seq x y z
N ALA A 1 -2.35 -5.52 -11.08
CA ALA A 1 -3.45 -4.71 -10.58
C ALA A 1 -3.19 -4.32 -9.13
N ILE A 2 -3.71 -3.19 -8.74
CA ILE A 2 -3.68 -2.66 -7.37
C ILE A 2 -5.10 -2.22 -7.03
N VAL A 3 -5.58 -2.57 -5.84
CA VAL A 3 -6.87 -2.12 -5.32
C VAL A 3 -6.64 -1.57 -3.91
N THR A 4 -7.04 -0.32 -3.69
CA THR A 4 -6.89 0.34 -2.39
C THR A 4 -8.06 0.01 -1.45
N THR A 5 -7.87 0.23 -0.15
CA THR A 5 -8.92 -0.04 0.86
C THR A 5 -10.11 0.93 0.78
N ASP A 6 -9.96 2.04 0.06
CA ASP A 6 -11.03 3.00 -0.26
C ASP A 6 -11.68 2.75 -1.63
N GLY A 7 -11.29 1.64 -2.33
CA GLY A 7 -11.96 1.17 -3.55
C GLY A 7 -11.39 1.68 -4.87
N GLN A 8 -10.26 2.38 -4.87
CA GLN A 8 -9.61 2.77 -6.11
C GLN A 8 -8.95 1.56 -6.78
N ILE A 9 -9.03 1.48 -8.12
CA ILE A 9 -8.46 0.39 -8.90
C ILE A 9 -7.45 0.96 -9.89
N TYR A 10 -6.22 0.44 -9.84
CA TYR A 10 -5.20 0.66 -10.85
C TYR A 10 -4.83 -0.66 -11.52
N GLN A 11 -4.82 -0.66 -12.85
CA GLN A 11 -4.50 -1.86 -13.64
C GLN A 11 -3.57 -1.54 -14.80
N ARG A 12 -2.71 -2.50 -15.16
CA ARG A 12 -1.74 -2.35 -16.25
C ARG A 12 -1.42 -3.70 -16.88
N GLY A 13 -1.21 -3.71 -18.22
CA GLY A 13 -0.96 -4.93 -18.99
C GLY A 13 -2.19 -5.84 -19.05
N ASP A 14 -1.96 -7.15 -19.08
CA ASP A 14 -3.01 -8.19 -19.22
C ASP A 14 -3.73 -8.46 -17.89
N SER A 15 -4.18 -7.42 -17.21
CA SER A 15 -4.75 -7.49 -15.86
C SER A 15 -6.15 -8.13 -15.80
N ASP A 16 -6.83 -8.19 -16.92
CA ASP A 16 -8.16 -8.76 -17.15
C ASP A 16 -8.13 -10.19 -17.74
N VAL A 17 -6.94 -10.73 -17.99
CA VAL A 17 -6.78 -12.11 -18.45
C VAL A 17 -6.96 -13.07 -17.27
N ASP A 18 -7.84 -14.06 -17.45
CA ASP A 18 -8.04 -15.14 -16.50
C ASP A 18 -6.81 -16.05 -16.42
N PHE A 19 -6.41 -16.39 -15.21
CA PHE A 19 -5.38 -17.40 -14.95
C PHE A 19 -5.74 -18.27 -13.75
N SER A 20 -5.19 -19.50 -13.74
CA SER A 20 -5.40 -20.43 -12.64
C SER A 20 -4.75 -19.93 -11.36
N ILE A 21 -5.52 -19.88 -10.28
CA ILE A 21 -5.09 -19.30 -9.00
C ILE A 21 -4.07 -20.12 -8.25
N GLN A 22 -4.09 -21.43 -8.46
CA GLN A 22 -3.15 -22.36 -7.86
C GLN A 22 -2.97 -22.12 -6.35
N SER A 23 -1.75 -22.16 -5.85
CA SER A 23 -1.45 -21.98 -4.43
C SER A 23 -1.80 -20.60 -3.85
N MET A 24 -2.23 -19.63 -4.66
CA MET A 24 -2.77 -18.37 -4.11
C MET A 24 -4.11 -18.55 -3.41
N CYS A 25 -4.81 -19.68 -3.62
CA CYS A 25 -6.03 -20.00 -2.88
C CYS A 25 -5.81 -20.31 -1.39
N LYS A 26 -4.62 -20.77 -1.01
CA LYS A 26 -4.33 -21.33 0.32
C LYS A 26 -4.66 -20.39 1.50
N PRO A 27 -4.26 -19.11 1.49
CA PRO A 27 -4.62 -18.20 2.59
C PRO A 27 -6.13 -18.01 2.74
N PHE A 28 -6.86 -17.99 1.63
CA PHE A 28 -8.30 -17.82 1.65
C PHE A 28 -9.01 -19.07 2.16
N ASN A 29 -8.56 -20.27 1.74
CA ASN A 29 -9.08 -21.53 2.26
C ASN A 29 -8.86 -21.64 3.78
N TYR A 30 -7.70 -21.22 4.26
CA TYR A 30 -7.42 -21.14 5.68
C TYR A 30 -8.37 -20.16 6.39
N CYS A 31 -8.62 -18.99 5.81
CA CYS A 31 -9.63 -18.06 6.31
C CYS A 31 -11.03 -18.69 6.35
N PHE A 32 -11.46 -19.36 5.29
CA PHE A 32 -12.79 -20.00 5.22
C PHE A 32 -12.95 -21.12 6.24
N ALA A 33 -11.90 -21.91 6.46
CA ALA A 33 -11.90 -22.93 7.53
C ALA A 33 -12.03 -22.28 8.91
N MET A 34 -11.31 -21.18 9.18
CA MET A 34 -11.42 -20.44 10.45
C MET A 34 -12.80 -19.80 10.65
N GLU A 35 -13.42 -19.26 9.60
CA GLU A 35 -14.78 -18.71 9.68
C GLU A 35 -15.83 -19.79 9.99
N LYS A 36 -15.68 -21.01 9.45
CA LYS A 36 -16.62 -22.12 9.71
C LYS A 36 -16.42 -22.76 11.08
N LEU A 37 -15.18 -22.99 11.50
CA LEU A 37 -14.86 -23.85 12.65
C LEU A 37 -14.29 -23.11 13.86
N GLY A 38 -13.80 -21.88 13.64
CA GLY A 38 -13.03 -21.16 14.63
C GLY A 38 -11.54 -21.54 14.64
N LEU A 39 -10.72 -20.63 15.14
CA LEU A 39 -9.25 -20.72 15.14
C LEU A 39 -8.75 -22.00 15.86
N GLU A 40 -9.24 -22.23 17.07
CA GLU A 40 -8.78 -23.34 17.95
C GLU A 40 -8.99 -24.70 17.28
N LYS A 41 -10.17 -24.91 16.70
CA LYS A 41 -10.49 -26.18 16.04
C LYS A 41 -9.63 -26.40 14.78
N VAL A 42 -9.37 -25.35 13.98
CA VAL A 42 -8.48 -25.46 12.82
C VAL A 42 -7.08 -25.84 13.26
N HIS A 43 -6.56 -25.25 14.36
CA HIS A 43 -5.21 -25.53 14.84
C HIS A 43 -5.05 -26.85 15.61
N GLN A 44 -6.14 -27.55 15.88
CA GLN A 44 -6.06 -28.98 16.26
C GLN A 44 -5.60 -29.86 15.09
N HIS A 45 -5.72 -29.39 13.84
CA HIS A 45 -5.44 -30.15 12.62
C HIS A 45 -4.27 -29.60 11.80
N VAL A 46 -3.91 -28.33 11.96
CA VAL A 46 -2.81 -27.68 11.20
C VAL A 46 -2.05 -26.72 12.11
N GLY A 47 -0.71 -26.75 12.04
CA GLY A 47 0.15 -25.85 12.79
C GLY A 47 0.23 -24.43 12.22
N GLN A 48 1.16 -23.64 12.77
CA GLN A 48 1.41 -22.24 12.38
C GLN A 48 2.90 -22.00 12.08
N GLU A 49 3.72 -23.02 12.23
CA GLU A 49 5.17 -22.91 12.17
C GLU A 49 5.72 -22.96 10.73
N PRO A 50 6.73 -22.16 10.40
CA PRO A 50 7.50 -22.34 9.19
C PRO A 50 8.11 -23.74 9.14
N SER A 51 7.98 -24.46 8.01
CA SER A 51 8.45 -25.84 7.92
C SER A 51 9.98 -25.98 7.91
N GLY A 52 10.71 -24.93 7.46
CA GLY A 52 12.13 -25.01 7.17
C GLY A 52 12.49 -26.00 6.03
N ARG A 53 11.47 -26.53 5.33
CA ARG A 53 11.55 -27.54 4.29
C ARG A 53 10.81 -27.10 3.02
N GLN A 54 10.88 -27.91 1.97
CA GLN A 54 10.12 -27.64 0.75
C GLN A 54 8.61 -27.68 1.02
N PHE A 55 7.84 -26.88 0.28
CA PHE A 55 6.38 -26.73 0.46
C PHE A 55 5.59 -28.01 0.16
N ASP A 56 6.19 -28.95 -0.58
CA ASP A 56 5.67 -30.26 -0.97
C ASP A 56 6.37 -31.44 -0.25
N ASP A 57 7.15 -31.13 0.79
CA ASP A 57 7.79 -32.15 1.64
C ASP A 57 6.72 -32.94 2.44
N LEU A 58 6.91 -34.25 2.56
CA LEU A 58 5.98 -35.15 3.26
C LEU A 58 6.15 -35.14 4.77
N THR A 59 7.05 -34.33 5.30
CA THR A 59 7.29 -34.26 6.76
C THR A 59 6.15 -33.51 7.47
N LEU A 60 5.69 -34.05 8.59
CA LEU A 60 4.68 -33.48 9.45
C LEU A 60 5.28 -33.07 10.82
N LEU A 61 4.70 -32.02 11.43
CA LEU A 61 5.04 -31.53 12.77
C LEU A 61 4.43 -32.46 13.84
N ALA A 62 5.20 -32.81 14.86
CA ALA A 62 4.67 -33.52 16.01
C ALA A 62 3.77 -32.59 16.86
N LYS A 63 2.57 -33.04 17.23
CA LYS A 63 1.55 -32.25 17.94
C LYS A 63 1.99 -31.80 19.35
N THR A 64 2.90 -32.54 19.97
CA THR A 64 3.50 -32.23 21.29
C THR A 64 4.27 -30.92 21.32
N ALA A 65 4.78 -30.42 20.18
CA ALA A 65 5.49 -29.13 20.14
C ALA A 65 4.58 -27.92 20.39
N MET A 66 3.26 -28.04 20.19
CA MET A 66 2.32 -26.93 20.38
C MET A 66 1.75 -26.83 21.81
N SER A 67 1.65 -27.91 22.53
CA SER A 67 1.14 -27.92 23.93
C SER A 67 2.07 -27.21 24.91
N ASN A 68 3.37 -27.17 24.62
CA ASN A 68 4.37 -26.52 25.48
C ASN A 68 4.30 -24.98 25.49
N LEU A 69 3.63 -24.37 24.54
CA LEU A 69 3.42 -22.90 24.47
C LEU A 69 2.22 -22.44 25.32
N GLN A 70 1.34 -23.34 25.72
CA GLN A 70 0.13 -23.02 26.51
C GLN A 70 0.26 -23.40 27.98
N GLY A 71 1.43 -23.93 28.44
CA GLY A 71 1.69 -24.23 29.86
C GLY A 71 1.04 -25.52 30.39
N ASP A 72 0.22 -26.20 29.59
CA ASP A 72 -0.30 -27.52 29.94
C ASP A 72 0.63 -28.60 29.38
N TYR A 73 1.33 -29.28 30.28
CA TYR A 73 2.06 -30.49 29.93
C TYR A 73 1.05 -31.52 29.42
N ALA A 74 1.07 -31.80 28.13
CA ALA A 74 0.29 -32.90 27.58
C ALA A 74 0.71 -34.16 28.31
N LYS A 75 -0.22 -34.82 28.97
CA LYS A 75 -0.04 -36.19 29.40
C LYS A 75 0.29 -37.00 28.16
N ASP A 76 1.47 -37.60 28.12
CA ASP A 76 1.82 -38.57 27.10
C ASP A 76 0.67 -39.56 26.98
N ASP A 77 0.02 -39.63 25.82
CA ASP A 77 -0.86 -40.73 25.53
C ASP A 77 0.00 -41.99 25.57
N LEU A 78 -0.28 -42.86 26.55
CA LEU A 78 0.49 -44.05 26.88
C LEU A 78 0.64 -45.04 25.72
N ASP A 79 0.01 -44.79 24.57
CA ASP A 79 0.01 -45.65 23.38
C ASP A 79 1.07 -45.28 22.31
N GLY A 80 1.95 -44.30 22.55
CA GLY A 80 3.09 -44.01 21.68
C GLY A 80 2.73 -43.44 20.29
N ASN A 81 1.46 -43.12 20.00
CA ASN A 81 1.01 -42.52 18.75
C ASN A 81 1.19 -40.99 18.79
N LEU A 82 2.35 -40.53 18.42
CA LEU A 82 2.61 -39.10 18.20
C LEU A 82 1.65 -38.58 17.08
N SER A 83 0.58 -37.90 17.50
CA SER A 83 -0.31 -37.21 16.59
C SER A 83 0.51 -36.18 15.79
N ARG A 84 0.53 -36.28 14.47
CA ARG A 84 1.28 -35.42 13.57
C ARG A 84 0.33 -34.57 12.74
N ILE A 85 0.65 -33.28 12.61
CA ILE A 85 -0.13 -32.30 11.84
C ILE A 85 0.75 -31.57 10.82
N PRO A 86 0.20 -31.01 9.74
CA PRO A 86 0.94 -30.13 8.83
C PRO A 86 1.53 -28.92 9.57
N PHE A 87 2.71 -28.44 9.13
CA PHE A 87 3.41 -27.30 9.73
C PHE A 87 2.57 -26.01 9.74
N ASN A 88 1.95 -25.69 8.61
CA ASN A 88 1.11 -24.51 8.44
C ASN A 88 0.19 -24.66 7.22
N PRO A 89 -0.83 -23.79 7.05
CA PRO A 89 -1.78 -23.84 5.93
C PRO A 89 -1.18 -23.52 4.55
N MET A 90 0.04 -22.98 4.47
CA MET A 90 0.66 -22.54 3.21
C MET A 90 1.48 -23.65 2.52
N VAL A 91 1.88 -24.70 3.26
CA VAL A 91 2.43 -25.93 2.67
C VAL A 91 1.30 -26.81 2.11
N ASN A 92 1.65 -27.73 1.16
CA ASN A 92 0.61 -28.52 0.50
C ASN A 92 -0.19 -29.41 1.46
N ALA A 93 0.48 -30.08 2.39
CA ALA A 93 -0.18 -30.89 3.42
C ALA A 93 -1.21 -30.07 4.24
N GLY A 94 -0.84 -28.85 4.64
CA GLY A 94 -1.75 -27.95 5.37
C GLY A 94 -2.88 -27.40 4.51
N ALA A 95 -2.64 -27.20 3.23
CA ALA A 95 -3.68 -26.74 2.29
C ALA A 95 -4.72 -27.85 2.02
N ILE A 96 -4.28 -29.10 1.88
CA ILE A 96 -5.17 -30.28 1.77
C ILE A 96 -5.99 -30.41 3.06
N MET A 97 -5.33 -30.31 4.22
CA MET A 97 -6.00 -30.35 5.51
C MET A 97 -7.07 -29.26 5.64
N THR A 98 -6.74 -27.99 5.36
CA THR A 98 -7.69 -26.88 5.45
C THR A 98 -8.85 -27.03 4.46
N ALA A 99 -8.60 -27.52 3.25
CA ALA A 99 -9.67 -27.86 2.30
C ALA A 99 -10.57 -28.97 2.88
N GLY A 100 -10.00 -30.03 3.46
CA GLY A 100 -10.72 -31.11 4.12
C GLY A 100 -11.62 -30.63 5.26
N LEU A 101 -11.21 -29.59 5.99
CA LEU A 101 -11.95 -29.00 7.10
C LEU A 101 -13.17 -28.16 6.70
N ILE A 102 -13.28 -27.74 5.44
CA ILE A 102 -14.41 -26.92 4.97
C ILE A 102 -15.61 -27.82 4.67
N GLY A 103 -16.55 -27.94 5.61
CA GLY A 103 -17.79 -28.67 5.46
C GLY A 103 -17.61 -30.17 5.09
N PRO A 104 -16.87 -30.95 5.90
CA PRO A 104 -16.58 -32.35 5.57
C PRO A 104 -17.85 -33.23 5.46
N GLU A 105 -18.96 -32.76 6.00
CA GLU A 105 -20.30 -33.41 5.92
C GLU A 105 -21.09 -33.07 4.65
N GLU A 106 -20.61 -32.06 3.87
CA GLU A 106 -21.27 -31.60 2.65
C GLU A 106 -20.71 -32.33 1.42
N SER A 107 -21.53 -32.49 0.36
CA SER A 107 -21.04 -33.02 -0.91
C SER A 107 -19.98 -32.14 -1.56
N HIS A 108 -19.15 -32.71 -2.44
CA HIS A 108 -18.14 -31.97 -3.19
C HIS A 108 -18.73 -30.73 -3.88
N SER A 109 -19.84 -30.86 -4.56
CA SER A 109 -20.51 -29.77 -5.28
C SER A 109 -20.97 -28.65 -4.34
N GLN A 110 -21.48 -28.98 -3.16
CA GLN A 110 -21.89 -28.00 -2.15
C GLN A 110 -20.68 -27.23 -1.61
N ARG A 111 -19.61 -27.96 -1.27
CA ARG A 111 -18.32 -27.37 -0.77
C ARG A 111 -17.68 -26.46 -1.81
N LEU A 112 -17.58 -26.90 -3.07
CA LEU A 112 -17.03 -26.09 -4.16
C LEU A 112 -17.89 -24.85 -4.44
N ARG A 113 -19.22 -24.99 -4.43
CA ARG A 113 -20.16 -23.86 -4.56
C ARG A 113 -19.96 -22.84 -3.44
N TYR A 114 -19.89 -23.29 -2.19
CA TYR A 114 -19.61 -22.43 -1.04
C TYR A 114 -18.30 -21.66 -1.24
N ILE A 115 -17.21 -22.34 -1.60
CA ILE A 115 -15.89 -21.73 -1.79
C ILE A 115 -15.92 -20.71 -2.93
N ARG A 116 -16.56 -21.04 -4.07
CA ARG A 116 -16.71 -20.09 -5.19
C ARG A 116 -17.50 -18.85 -4.78
N GLN A 117 -18.54 -18.99 -3.97
CA GLN A 117 -19.31 -17.86 -3.44
C GLN A 117 -18.47 -17.01 -2.48
N GLN A 118 -17.66 -17.62 -1.60
CA GLN A 118 -16.77 -16.85 -0.71
C GLN A 118 -15.70 -16.09 -1.51
N PHE A 119 -15.07 -16.72 -2.50
CA PHE A 119 -14.18 -16.01 -3.42
C PHE A 119 -14.93 -14.92 -4.18
N GLY A 120 -16.15 -15.17 -4.65
CA GLY A 120 -17.00 -14.16 -5.28
C GLY A 120 -17.16 -12.93 -4.39
N ARG A 121 -17.50 -13.10 -3.12
CA ARG A 121 -17.62 -11.99 -2.17
C ARG A 121 -16.31 -11.26 -1.93
N LEU A 122 -15.18 -11.98 -1.92
CA LEU A 122 -13.85 -11.37 -1.79
C LEU A 122 -13.46 -10.48 -2.99
N ILE A 123 -13.97 -10.80 -4.18
CA ILE A 123 -13.66 -10.05 -5.42
C ILE A 123 -14.75 -9.03 -5.80
N GLY A 124 -15.78 -8.86 -4.98
CA GLY A 124 -16.82 -7.86 -5.20
C GLY A 124 -18.11 -8.37 -5.82
N TRP A 125 -18.29 -9.72 -5.93
CA TRP A 125 -19.57 -10.29 -6.32
C TRP A 125 -20.61 -10.14 -5.18
N SER A 126 -21.81 -9.69 -5.53
CA SER A 126 -22.94 -9.61 -4.60
C SER A 126 -24.14 -10.37 -5.18
N PRO A 127 -24.77 -11.25 -4.40
CA PRO A 127 -25.98 -11.94 -4.87
C PRO A 127 -27.20 -11.03 -4.99
N LYS A 128 -27.12 -9.78 -4.51
CA LYS A 128 -28.23 -8.81 -4.50
C LYS A 128 -28.22 -7.88 -5.70
N ASP A 129 -27.06 -7.71 -6.32
CA ASP A 129 -26.86 -6.74 -7.38
C ASP A 129 -26.47 -7.48 -8.67
N ASN A 130 -27.18 -7.22 -9.77
CA ASN A 130 -26.78 -7.68 -11.11
C ASN A 130 -25.49 -6.94 -11.62
N PHE A 131 -24.88 -6.13 -10.79
CA PHE A 131 -23.64 -5.40 -11.03
C PHE A 131 -22.59 -5.92 -10.06
N GLY A 132 -21.57 -6.58 -10.58
CA GLY A 132 -20.46 -7.07 -9.76
C GLY A 132 -19.57 -8.02 -10.54
N ALA A 133 -18.45 -8.42 -9.93
CA ALA A 133 -17.59 -9.44 -10.50
C ALA A 133 -18.34 -10.76 -10.66
N GLU A 134 -18.04 -11.49 -11.72
CA GLU A 134 -18.55 -12.86 -11.88
C GLU A 134 -17.92 -13.81 -10.87
N LEU A 135 -18.64 -14.90 -10.54
CA LEU A 135 -18.05 -15.97 -9.71
C LEU A 135 -16.83 -16.57 -10.42
N PRO A 136 -15.76 -16.91 -9.66
CA PRO A 136 -14.57 -17.55 -10.23
C PRO A 136 -14.94 -18.73 -11.11
N ARG A 137 -14.35 -18.79 -12.31
CA ARG A 137 -14.59 -19.88 -13.25
C ARG A 137 -13.83 -21.14 -12.81
N PHE A 138 -14.49 -22.28 -12.87
CA PHE A 138 -13.87 -23.58 -12.58
C PHE A 138 -13.33 -24.22 -13.86
N ASN A 139 -12.03 -24.47 -13.92
CA ASN A 139 -11.38 -25.15 -15.04
C ASN A 139 -11.28 -26.67 -14.79
N LYS A 140 -12.27 -27.43 -15.28
CA LYS A 140 -12.33 -28.89 -15.13
C LYS A 140 -11.10 -29.61 -15.69
N ASN A 141 -10.55 -29.12 -16.81
CA ASN A 141 -9.38 -29.76 -17.44
C ASN A 141 -8.12 -29.58 -16.59
N MET A 142 -7.94 -28.41 -16.01
CA MET A 142 -6.85 -28.13 -15.08
C MET A 142 -6.97 -29.03 -13.83
N ALA A 143 -8.14 -29.14 -13.25
CA ALA A 143 -8.38 -29.99 -12.09
C ALA A 143 -8.11 -31.47 -12.38
N ARG A 144 -8.45 -31.96 -13.59
CA ARG A 144 -8.09 -33.31 -14.05
C ARG A 144 -6.56 -33.48 -14.15
N GLN A 145 -5.89 -32.51 -14.75
CA GLN A 145 -4.45 -32.55 -14.90
C GLN A 145 -3.74 -32.56 -13.54
N GLU A 146 -4.15 -31.71 -12.60
CA GLU A 146 -3.65 -31.68 -11.22
C GLU A 146 -3.79 -33.04 -10.53
N ASN A 147 -4.94 -33.69 -10.70
CA ASN A 147 -5.16 -35.03 -10.15
C ASN A 147 -4.23 -36.09 -10.79
N PHE A 148 -4.02 -36.06 -12.10
CA PHE A 148 -3.16 -37.04 -12.78
C PHE A 148 -1.67 -36.84 -12.50
N THR A 149 -1.22 -35.63 -12.23
CA THR A 149 0.20 -35.29 -12.04
C THR A 149 0.57 -35.05 -10.58
N GLY A 150 -0.40 -34.96 -9.70
CA GLY A 150 -0.22 -34.56 -8.30
C GLY A 150 0.21 -35.69 -7.35
N TYR A 151 1.13 -36.57 -7.76
CA TYR A 151 1.55 -37.73 -6.95
C TYR A 151 1.98 -37.39 -5.52
N ASN A 152 2.72 -36.29 -5.32
CA ASN A 152 3.13 -35.84 -3.99
C ASN A 152 1.91 -35.44 -3.14
N ASN A 153 0.93 -34.75 -3.73
CA ASN A 153 -0.30 -34.37 -3.02
C ASN A 153 -1.14 -35.57 -2.64
N ILE A 154 -1.21 -36.59 -3.51
CA ILE A 154 -1.91 -37.86 -3.25
C ILE A 154 -1.19 -38.60 -2.10
N ALA A 155 0.13 -38.72 -2.12
CA ALA A 155 0.91 -39.32 -1.05
C ALA A 155 0.71 -38.57 0.31
N MET A 156 0.66 -37.23 0.27
CA MET A 156 0.34 -36.43 1.47
C MET A 156 -1.08 -36.69 2.00
N GLY A 157 -2.08 -36.84 1.11
CA GLY A 157 -3.43 -37.18 1.50
C GLY A 157 -3.49 -38.49 2.28
N TYR A 158 -2.83 -39.55 1.79
CA TYR A 158 -2.73 -40.82 2.51
C TYR A 158 -1.95 -40.70 3.81
N LEU A 159 -0.89 -39.91 3.86
CA LEU A 159 -0.13 -39.66 5.09
C LEU A 159 -1.02 -38.96 6.14
N LEU A 160 -1.77 -37.95 5.73
CA LEU A 160 -2.70 -37.23 6.62
C LEU A 160 -3.82 -38.14 7.11
N MET A 161 -4.31 -39.06 6.30
CA MET A 161 -5.28 -40.06 6.73
C MET A 161 -4.66 -41.03 7.74
N ALA A 162 -3.45 -41.51 7.52
CA ALA A 162 -2.74 -42.41 8.42
C ALA A 162 -2.47 -41.80 9.81
N THR A 163 -2.40 -40.47 9.91
CA THR A 163 -2.29 -39.77 11.22
C THR A 163 -3.64 -39.64 11.95
N GLY A 164 -4.75 -40.07 11.35
CA GLY A 164 -6.11 -39.94 11.91
C GLY A 164 -6.63 -38.50 12.01
N ASN A 165 -5.93 -37.52 11.42
CA ASN A 165 -6.29 -36.10 11.54
C ASN A 165 -7.10 -35.57 10.35
N LEU A 166 -7.16 -36.29 9.21
CA LEU A 166 -7.93 -35.85 8.05
C LEU A 166 -9.44 -36.04 8.35
N PRO A 167 -10.25 -34.97 8.30
CA PRO A 167 -11.68 -35.06 8.49
C PRO A 167 -12.32 -35.95 7.42
N HIS A 168 -13.17 -36.88 7.84
CA HIS A 168 -13.93 -37.75 6.95
C HIS A 168 -15.35 -37.89 7.44
N ASN A 169 -16.28 -38.00 6.53
CA ASN A 169 -17.67 -38.33 6.83
C ASN A 169 -17.75 -39.82 7.10
N LYS A 170 -18.12 -40.23 8.31
CA LYS A 170 -18.25 -41.65 8.68
C LYS A 170 -19.53 -42.27 8.15
N THR A 171 -20.42 -41.49 7.53
CA THR A 171 -21.79 -41.93 7.19
C THR A 171 -22.01 -42.30 5.73
N GLU A 172 -21.09 -42.06 4.81
CA GLU A 172 -21.31 -42.33 3.39
C GLU A 172 -20.39 -43.40 2.82
N LEU A 173 -20.70 -44.65 3.18
CA LEU A 173 -20.37 -45.85 2.39
C LEU A 173 -21.56 -46.24 1.47
N HIS A 174 -22.51 -45.37 1.20
CA HIS A 174 -23.72 -45.72 0.42
C HIS A 174 -24.03 -44.73 -0.72
N ASN A 175 -23.83 -45.25 -1.92
CA ASN A 175 -24.69 -45.16 -3.09
C ASN A 175 -25.63 -43.95 -3.19
N ASP A 176 -25.16 -42.83 -3.64
CA ASP A 176 -25.95 -41.96 -4.49
C ASP A 176 -25.06 -41.38 -5.58
N ILE A 177 -24.85 -42.15 -6.62
CA ILE A 177 -24.33 -41.67 -7.90
C ILE A 177 -25.48 -40.86 -8.52
N HIS A 178 -25.57 -39.58 -8.19
CA HIS A 178 -26.28 -38.64 -9.02
C HIS A 178 -25.33 -38.15 -10.11
N PRO A 179 -25.69 -38.29 -11.38
CA PRO A 179 -24.90 -37.77 -12.48
C PRO A 179 -25.09 -36.24 -12.59
N ASP A 180 -24.66 -35.49 -11.60
CA ASP A 180 -24.46 -34.06 -11.76
C ASP A 180 -23.24 -33.86 -12.67
N GLU A 181 -23.38 -33.03 -13.69
CA GLU A 181 -22.40 -32.77 -14.75
C GLU A 181 -21.02 -32.30 -14.25
N ASP A 182 -20.84 -32.18 -12.95
CA ASP A 182 -19.62 -31.72 -12.27
C ASP A 182 -18.83 -32.86 -11.62
N GLU A 183 -19.21 -34.12 -11.74
CA GLU A 183 -18.60 -35.25 -11.06
C GLU A 183 -17.31 -35.74 -11.76
N PHE A 184 -16.23 -35.73 -11.00
CA PHE A 184 -14.93 -36.28 -11.34
C PHE A 184 -14.82 -37.74 -10.83
N ASP A 185 -14.51 -38.68 -11.70
CA ASP A 185 -14.30 -40.07 -11.32
C ASP A 185 -12.88 -40.23 -10.72
N PHE A 186 -12.79 -40.48 -9.41
CA PHE A 186 -11.56 -40.75 -8.69
C PHE A 186 -11.58 -42.20 -8.15
N TYR A 187 -10.57 -42.96 -8.48
CA TYR A 187 -10.35 -44.31 -7.93
C TYR A 187 -9.45 -44.24 -6.68
N THR A 188 -10.00 -43.89 -5.51
CA THR A 188 -9.23 -43.89 -4.23
C THR A 188 -10.15 -43.87 -3.01
N GLU A 189 -9.59 -44.10 -1.81
CA GLU A 189 -10.29 -44.06 -0.52
C GLU A 189 -11.11 -42.75 -0.33
N PRO A 190 -12.39 -42.83 0.07
CA PRO A 190 -13.31 -41.68 0.05
C PRO A 190 -12.81 -40.42 0.75
N ALA A 191 -12.23 -40.54 1.95
CA ALA A 191 -11.80 -39.37 2.73
C ALA A 191 -10.61 -38.63 2.10
N VAL A 192 -9.62 -39.37 1.61
CA VAL A 192 -8.45 -38.81 0.89
C VAL A 192 -8.92 -38.20 -0.41
N THR A 193 -9.80 -38.92 -1.12
CA THR A 193 -10.34 -38.48 -2.39
C THR A 193 -11.09 -37.17 -2.28
N GLU A 194 -12.00 -37.02 -1.33
CA GLU A 194 -12.83 -35.82 -1.19
C GLU A 194 -11.99 -34.57 -0.81
N ALA A 195 -11.02 -34.70 0.10
CA ALA A 195 -10.14 -33.59 0.46
C ALA A 195 -9.24 -33.17 -0.72
N LEU A 196 -8.67 -34.13 -1.46
CA LEU A 196 -7.85 -33.87 -2.64
C LEU A 196 -8.66 -33.30 -3.81
N LYS A 197 -9.82 -33.89 -4.09
CA LYS A 197 -10.74 -33.43 -5.13
C LYS A 197 -11.12 -31.97 -4.92
N LEU A 198 -11.46 -31.59 -3.68
CA LEU A 198 -11.77 -30.22 -3.35
C LEU A 198 -10.52 -29.32 -3.48
N TYR A 199 -9.37 -29.74 -2.96
CA TYR A 199 -8.12 -28.98 -3.06
C TYR A 199 -7.73 -28.72 -4.52
N PHE A 200 -7.74 -29.73 -5.40
CA PHE A 200 -7.45 -29.58 -6.82
C PHE A 200 -8.48 -28.72 -7.54
N SER A 201 -9.76 -28.85 -7.19
CA SER A 201 -10.82 -28.00 -7.75
C SER A 201 -10.63 -26.54 -7.39
N ILE A 202 -10.23 -26.23 -6.15
CA ILE A 202 -9.96 -24.88 -5.72
C ILE A 202 -8.70 -24.31 -6.42
N CYS A 203 -7.62 -25.09 -6.53
CA CYS A 203 -6.42 -24.68 -7.26
C CYS A 203 -6.70 -24.36 -8.73
N SER A 204 -7.73 -24.99 -9.30
CA SER A 204 -8.14 -24.85 -10.70
C SER A 204 -9.21 -23.78 -10.94
N LEU A 205 -9.53 -22.96 -9.94
CA LEU A 205 -10.31 -21.75 -10.16
C LEU A 205 -9.51 -20.74 -10.98
N GLU A 206 -10.19 -20.01 -11.83
CA GLU A 206 -9.60 -18.96 -12.66
C GLU A 206 -10.17 -17.60 -12.28
N MET A 207 -9.28 -16.62 -12.18
CA MET A 207 -9.59 -15.23 -11.85
C MET A 207 -8.56 -14.30 -12.50
N THR A 208 -8.91 -13.03 -12.65
CA THR A 208 -8.02 -11.98 -13.18
C THR A 208 -7.11 -11.40 -12.10
N SER A 209 -6.11 -10.63 -12.51
CA SER A 209 -5.26 -9.88 -11.56
C SER A 209 -6.05 -8.85 -10.76
N VAL A 210 -7.09 -8.25 -11.35
CA VAL A 210 -7.97 -7.29 -10.65
C VAL A 210 -8.76 -8.00 -9.56
N ASN A 211 -9.33 -9.16 -9.87
CA ASN A 211 -10.05 -9.97 -8.88
C ASN A 211 -9.16 -10.30 -7.68
N PHE A 212 -7.93 -10.78 -7.93
CA PHE A 212 -7.01 -11.12 -6.84
C PHE A 212 -6.48 -9.91 -6.08
N ALA A 213 -6.27 -8.77 -6.73
CA ALA A 213 -5.93 -7.54 -6.04
C ALA A 213 -7.07 -7.10 -5.11
N THR A 214 -8.34 -7.27 -5.52
CA THR A 214 -9.53 -6.99 -4.69
C THR A 214 -9.61 -7.94 -3.49
N ALA A 215 -9.37 -9.25 -3.70
CA ALA A 215 -9.33 -10.22 -2.60
C ALA A 215 -8.19 -9.91 -1.61
N ALA A 216 -7.00 -9.52 -2.10
CA ALA A 216 -5.89 -9.07 -1.26
C ALA A 216 -6.21 -7.76 -0.52
N ALA A 217 -6.91 -6.81 -1.17
CA ALA A 217 -7.39 -5.58 -0.56
C ALA A 217 -8.44 -5.84 0.53
N THR A 218 -9.28 -6.86 0.37
CA THR A 218 -10.20 -7.32 1.43
C THR A 218 -9.44 -7.79 2.67
N LEU A 219 -8.32 -8.51 2.50
CA LEU A 219 -7.42 -8.83 3.62
C LEU A 219 -6.75 -7.57 4.19
N ALA A 220 -6.27 -6.66 3.34
CA ALA A 220 -5.68 -5.38 3.77
C ALA A 220 -6.67 -4.51 4.56
N ASN A 221 -7.96 -4.59 4.23
CA ASN A 221 -9.08 -3.88 4.84
C ASN A 221 -9.77 -4.66 5.98
N SER A 222 -9.01 -5.50 6.68
CA SER A 222 -9.50 -6.26 7.85
C SER A 222 -10.76 -7.11 7.58
N GLY A 223 -10.87 -7.63 6.35
CA GLY A 223 -11.93 -8.54 5.92
C GLY A 223 -13.19 -7.86 5.34
N VAL A 224 -13.16 -6.55 5.14
CA VAL A 224 -14.22 -5.80 4.44
C VAL A 224 -13.82 -5.62 2.98
N ASN A 225 -14.67 -6.02 2.05
CA ASN A 225 -14.43 -5.80 0.63
C ASN A 225 -14.49 -4.29 0.31
N PRO A 226 -13.45 -3.70 -0.31
CA PRO A 226 -13.41 -2.26 -0.53
C PRO A 226 -14.43 -1.75 -1.57
N LEU A 227 -14.92 -2.62 -2.46
CA LEU A 227 -15.86 -2.23 -3.52
C LEU A 227 -17.31 -2.35 -3.07
N THR A 228 -17.67 -3.42 -2.34
CA THR A 228 -19.05 -3.68 -1.89
C THR A 228 -19.32 -3.23 -0.45
N GLN A 229 -18.27 -2.94 0.31
CA GLN A 229 -18.33 -2.66 1.76
C GLN A 229 -18.87 -3.82 2.60
N ASP A 230 -19.02 -5.01 2.01
CA ASP A 230 -19.44 -6.21 2.71
C ASP A 230 -18.30 -6.77 3.59
N ARG A 231 -18.62 -7.13 4.83
CA ARG A 231 -17.70 -7.92 5.65
C ARG A 231 -17.74 -9.37 5.19
N VAL A 232 -16.65 -9.80 4.56
CA VAL A 232 -16.48 -11.17 4.06
C VAL A 232 -15.80 -12.06 5.09
N LEU A 233 -14.82 -11.52 5.80
CA LEU A 233 -14.02 -12.20 6.82
C LEU A 233 -14.04 -11.41 8.13
N SER A 234 -13.95 -12.11 9.26
CA SER A 234 -13.79 -11.47 10.56
C SER A 234 -12.38 -10.86 10.70
N GLN A 235 -12.25 -9.78 11.46
CA GLN A 235 -10.95 -9.18 11.77
C GLN A 235 -10.00 -10.19 12.43
N LYS A 236 -10.53 -11.07 13.30
CA LYS A 236 -9.77 -12.12 13.97
C LYS A 236 -9.16 -13.09 12.97
N THR A 237 -9.93 -13.53 11.99
CA THR A 237 -9.46 -14.41 10.90
C THR A 237 -8.33 -13.77 10.11
N VAL A 238 -8.50 -12.52 9.66
CA VAL A 238 -7.47 -11.80 8.91
C VAL A 238 -6.20 -11.64 9.74
N ARG A 239 -6.32 -11.20 11.01
CA ARG A 239 -5.18 -11.02 11.92
C ARG A 239 -4.36 -12.31 12.08
N ASN A 240 -5.00 -13.47 12.09
CA ASN A 240 -4.31 -14.76 12.23
C ASN A 240 -3.74 -15.27 10.90
N CYS A 241 -4.31 -14.89 9.76
CA CYS A 241 -3.85 -15.30 8.44
C CYS A 241 -2.56 -14.57 8.02
N LEU A 242 -2.46 -13.25 8.24
CA LEU A 242 -1.36 -12.44 7.72
C LEU A 242 0.03 -12.85 8.24
N PRO A 243 0.26 -13.20 9.53
CA PRO A 243 1.56 -13.67 9.99
C PRO A 243 2.00 -14.97 9.33
N VAL A 244 1.08 -15.90 9.09
CA VAL A 244 1.38 -17.16 8.41
C VAL A 244 1.73 -16.93 6.93
N LEU A 245 1.06 -15.98 6.27
CA LEU A 245 1.45 -15.52 4.93
C LEU A 245 2.86 -14.94 4.91
N GLN A 246 3.20 -14.13 5.89
CA GLN A 246 4.49 -13.46 5.99
C GLN A 246 5.65 -14.44 6.14
N THR A 247 5.45 -15.49 6.94
CA THR A 247 6.50 -16.48 7.24
C THR A 247 6.58 -17.63 6.24
N SER A 248 5.49 -17.93 5.51
CA SER A 248 5.39 -19.17 4.72
C SER A 248 4.74 -19.00 3.33
N GLY A 249 4.42 -17.76 2.91
CA GLY A 249 3.65 -17.51 1.69
C GLY A 249 4.42 -17.63 0.37
N MET A 250 5.74 -17.46 0.39
CA MET A 250 6.60 -17.40 -0.81
C MET A 250 7.47 -18.65 -0.97
N TYR A 251 6.93 -19.82 -0.62
CA TYR A 251 7.64 -21.10 -0.66
C TYR A 251 8.97 -21.02 0.11
N ASN A 252 10.03 -21.62 -0.42
CA ASN A 252 11.35 -21.62 0.23
C ASN A 252 12.04 -20.25 0.24
N ALA A 253 11.49 -19.27 -0.46
CA ALA A 253 12.00 -17.89 -0.50
C ALA A 253 11.32 -16.98 0.54
N SER A 254 10.42 -17.47 1.40
CA SER A 254 9.61 -16.63 2.31
C SER A 254 10.46 -15.73 3.20
N GLY A 255 11.53 -16.24 3.81
CA GLY A 255 12.44 -15.46 4.64
C GLY A 255 13.17 -14.34 3.89
N THR A 256 13.77 -14.68 2.73
CA THR A 256 14.46 -13.70 1.88
C THR A 256 13.48 -12.66 1.34
N PHE A 257 12.29 -13.10 0.92
CA PHE A 257 11.25 -12.19 0.43
C PHE A 257 10.80 -11.23 1.55
N PHE A 258 10.59 -11.75 2.76
CA PHE A 258 10.22 -10.91 3.88
C PHE A 258 11.30 -9.87 4.22
N GLN A 259 12.58 -10.26 4.21
CA GLN A 259 13.68 -9.31 4.42
C GLN A 259 13.72 -8.20 3.36
N GLN A 260 13.43 -8.52 2.10
CA GLN A 260 13.59 -7.59 0.96
C GLN A 260 12.33 -6.76 0.67
N VAL A 261 11.16 -7.33 0.93
CA VAL A 261 9.86 -6.72 0.58
C VAL A 261 9.03 -6.40 1.82
N GLY A 262 9.11 -7.23 2.87
CA GLY A 262 8.51 -6.99 4.16
C GLY A 262 6.98 -6.98 4.21
N LEU A 263 6.33 -7.60 3.23
CA LEU A 263 4.86 -7.66 3.12
C LEU A 263 4.37 -9.10 3.20
N PRO A 264 3.20 -9.36 3.82
CA PRO A 264 2.49 -10.61 3.64
C PRO A 264 2.20 -10.86 2.17
N ALA A 265 2.58 -12.04 1.66
CA ALA A 265 2.47 -12.37 0.25
C ALA A 265 2.16 -13.84 0.02
N LYS A 266 1.55 -14.18 -1.14
CA LYS A 266 1.38 -15.54 -1.58
C LYS A 266 1.66 -15.69 -3.06
N SER A 267 2.53 -16.66 -3.38
CA SER A 267 2.85 -17.04 -4.75
C SER A 267 2.06 -18.27 -5.20
N GLY A 268 1.77 -18.33 -6.50
CA GLY A 268 1.16 -19.48 -7.17
C GLY A 268 1.96 -19.88 -8.40
N VAL A 269 2.10 -21.20 -8.64
CA VAL A 269 2.81 -21.76 -9.80
C VAL A 269 2.16 -21.42 -11.14
N GLY A 270 0.96 -20.83 -11.15
CA GLY A 270 0.35 -20.22 -12.33
C GLY A 270 1.04 -18.91 -12.77
N GLY A 271 1.97 -18.38 -11.98
CA GLY A 271 2.71 -17.14 -12.25
C GLY A 271 2.14 -15.89 -11.54
N GLY A 272 1.14 -16.08 -10.68
CA GLY A 272 0.57 -15.01 -9.85
C GLY A 272 1.30 -14.83 -8.52
N VAL A 273 1.33 -13.58 -8.04
CA VAL A 273 1.77 -13.21 -6.68
C VAL A 273 0.82 -12.16 -6.15
N ILE A 274 0.27 -12.39 -4.95
CA ILE A 274 -0.47 -11.36 -4.20
C ILE A 274 0.39 -10.78 -3.10
N LEU A 275 0.26 -9.48 -2.89
CA LEU A 275 0.87 -8.73 -1.80
C LEU A 275 -0.23 -8.03 -1.02
N ILE A 276 -0.13 -8.04 0.29
CA ILE A 276 -1.06 -7.33 1.16
C ILE A 276 -0.31 -6.20 1.85
N VAL A 277 -0.71 -4.96 1.60
CA VAL A 277 -0.24 -3.77 2.35
C VAL A 277 -1.33 -3.43 3.37
N PRO A 278 -1.18 -3.83 4.65
CA PRO A 278 -2.24 -3.69 5.65
C PRO A 278 -2.75 -2.25 5.75
N ARG A 279 -4.06 -2.08 5.77
CA ARG A 279 -4.78 -0.79 5.85
C ARG A 279 -4.56 0.15 4.67
N LEU A 280 -4.02 -0.34 3.55
CA LEU A 280 -3.78 0.51 2.39
C LEU A 280 -4.26 -0.12 1.08
N MET A 281 -3.74 -1.29 0.69
CA MET A 281 -4.06 -1.87 -0.61
C MET A 281 -3.75 -3.36 -0.70
N GLY A 282 -4.40 -4.02 -1.65
CA GLY A 282 -4.04 -5.33 -2.17
C GLY A 282 -3.42 -5.18 -3.56
N ILE A 283 -2.39 -5.98 -3.84
CA ILE A 283 -1.69 -5.98 -5.13
C ILE A 283 -1.69 -7.40 -5.67
N CYS A 284 -1.97 -7.57 -6.96
CA CYS A 284 -1.76 -8.82 -7.68
C CYS A 284 -0.91 -8.57 -8.91
N ILE A 285 0.15 -9.37 -9.05
CA ILE A 285 1.05 -9.35 -10.19
C ILE A 285 1.00 -10.72 -10.86
N PHE A 286 0.63 -10.75 -12.14
CA PHE A 286 0.61 -11.96 -12.94
C PHE A 286 1.71 -11.93 -13.99
N SER A 287 2.63 -12.90 -13.91
CA SER A 287 3.68 -13.11 -14.92
C SER A 287 4.18 -14.56 -14.83
N PRO A 288 3.93 -15.40 -15.86
CA PRO A 288 4.06 -16.86 -15.78
C PRO A 288 5.49 -17.42 -15.71
N ARG A 289 6.56 -16.62 -15.94
CA ARG A 289 7.94 -17.14 -15.78
C ARG A 289 8.30 -17.24 -14.30
N LEU A 290 8.63 -18.46 -13.88
CA LEU A 290 8.96 -18.79 -12.49
C LEU A 290 10.48 -18.92 -12.29
N ASP A 291 10.93 -18.62 -11.05
CA ASP A 291 12.26 -18.96 -10.58
C ASP A 291 12.36 -20.45 -10.15
N LYS A 292 13.52 -20.85 -9.67
CA LYS A 292 13.77 -22.24 -9.21
C LYS A 292 12.94 -22.61 -7.97
N GLN A 293 12.42 -21.63 -7.23
CA GLN A 293 11.57 -21.81 -6.06
C GLN A 293 10.08 -21.84 -6.40
N GLY A 294 9.70 -21.62 -7.66
CA GLY A 294 8.31 -21.60 -8.13
C GLY A 294 7.61 -20.23 -8.02
N ASN A 295 8.35 -19.16 -7.78
CA ASN A 295 7.82 -17.80 -7.69
C ASN A 295 7.96 -17.06 -9.03
N SER A 296 7.02 -16.17 -9.34
CA SER A 296 7.10 -15.29 -10.51
C SER A 296 8.33 -14.38 -10.42
N VAL A 297 9.25 -14.51 -11.37
CA VAL A 297 10.49 -13.70 -11.42
C VAL A 297 10.18 -12.20 -11.49
N ARG A 298 9.28 -11.82 -12.41
CA ARG A 298 8.88 -10.41 -12.56
C ARG A 298 8.01 -9.93 -11.40
N GLY A 299 7.21 -10.84 -10.82
CA GLY A 299 6.39 -10.53 -9.65
C GLY A 299 7.24 -10.15 -8.44
N ILE A 300 8.30 -10.91 -8.14
CA ILE A 300 9.25 -10.59 -7.07
C ILE A 300 9.98 -9.27 -7.34
N GLU A 301 10.48 -9.08 -8.56
CA GLU A 301 11.20 -7.85 -8.92
C GLU A 301 10.30 -6.61 -8.81
N MET A 302 9.04 -6.72 -9.24
CA MET A 302 8.08 -5.63 -9.09
C MET A 302 7.80 -5.32 -7.61
N ALA A 303 7.65 -6.36 -6.77
CA ALA A 303 7.48 -6.19 -5.34
C ALA A 303 8.67 -5.44 -4.69
N ARG A 304 9.90 -5.80 -5.07
CA ARG A 304 11.12 -5.09 -4.61
C ARG A 304 11.12 -3.63 -5.02
N ARG A 305 10.76 -3.33 -6.28
CA ARG A 305 10.68 -1.93 -6.79
C ARG A 305 9.61 -1.12 -6.09
N ILE A 306 8.48 -1.73 -5.75
CA ILE A 306 7.44 -1.07 -4.96
C ILE A 306 8.00 -0.68 -3.59
N THR A 307 8.62 -1.61 -2.88
CA THR A 307 9.17 -1.33 -1.53
C THR A 307 10.43 -0.46 -1.55
N SER A 308 11.19 -0.42 -2.65
CA SER A 308 12.29 0.53 -2.79
C SER A 308 11.84 1.97 -3.04
N LYS A 309 10.63 2.16 -3.57
CA LYS A 309 10.07 3.49 -3.86
C LYS A 309 9.10 3.98 -2.79
N TYR A 310 8.38 3.08 -2.13
CA TYR A 310 7.33 3.42 -1.19
C TYR A 310 7.59 2.84 0.20
N LEU A 311 7.21 3.60 1.24
CA LEU A 311 7.27 3.17 2.64
C LEU A 311 6.11 2.19 2.95
N VAL A 312 6.27 0.95 2.54
CA VAL A 312 5.25 -0.11 2.71
C VAL A 312 5.77 -1.37 3.41
N HIS A 313 7.07 -1.48 3.65
CA HIS A 313 7.64 -2.58 4.41
C HIS A 313 7.13 -2.56 5.85
N THR A 314 6.85 -3.71 6.45
CA THR A 314 6.30 -3.81 7.81
C THR A 314 7.12 -3.05 8.86
N PHE A 315 8.42 -2.92 8.68
CA PHE A 315 9.34 -2.24 9.59
C PHE A 315 9.78 -0.84 9.12
N ASP A 316 9.19 -0.27 8.08
CA ASP A 316 9.54 1.08 7.63
C ASP A 316 9.34 2.16 8.70
N GLY A 317 8.42 1.95 9.65
CA GLY A 317 8.23 2.87 10.78
C GLY A 317 9.43 3.00 11.74
N THR A 318 10.46 2.15 11.58
CA THR A 318 11.71 2.23 12.35
C THR A 318 12.81 3.00 11.63
N MET A 319 12.55 3.44 10.39
CA MET A 319 13.53 4.13 9.55
C MET A 319 13.13 5.60 9.35
N THR A 320 14.11 6.46 9.30
CA THR A 320 13.97 7.89 8.99
C THR A 320 14.24 8.20 7.51
N ASP A 321 14.26 7.18 6.66
CA ASP A 321 14.49 7.28 5.22
C ASP A 321 13.38 8.10 4.56
N THR A 322 13.75 9.20 3.95
CA THR A 322 12.84 10.21 3.41
C THR A 322 12.79 10.26 1.90
N ASP A 323 13.66 9.49 1.23
CA ASP A 323 13.69 9.44 -0.23
C ASP A 323 12.55 8.59 -0.80
N ARG A 324 11.93 7.76 0.06
CA ARG A 324 10.78 6.93 -0.31
C ARG A 324 9.47 7.62 0.01
N LEU A 325 8.52 7.46 -0.91
CA LEU A 325 7.17 8.00 -0.77
C LEU A 325 6.36 7.22 0.27
N ASP A 326 5.74 7.90 1.24
CA ASP A 326 4.75 7.28 2.11
C ASP A 326 3.37 7.33 1.41
N PRO A 327 2.83 6.19 0.94
CA PRO A 327 1.54 6.18 0.26
C PRO A 327 0.34 6.41 1.20
N LYS A 328 0.57 6.57 2.50
CA LYS A 328 -0.45 6.88 3.51
C LYS A 328 -0.67 8.37 3.70
N ILE A 329 0.21 9.19 3.15
CA ILE A 329 0.10 10.65 3.20
C ILE A 329 -0.12 11.20 1.78
N SER A 330 -0.74 12.38 1.69
CA SER A 330 -0.89 13.09 0.42
C SER A 330 0.46 13.47 -0.17
N ILE A 331 0.53 13.65 -1.49
CA ILE A 331 1.73 14.13 -2.16
C ILE A 331 2.11 15.51 -1.63
N SER A 332 1.12 16.39 -1.42
CA SER A 332 1.34 17.71 -0.83
C SER A 332 1.99 17.63 0.55
N LYS A 333 1.52 16.75 1.42
CA LYS A 333 2.13 16.52 2.74
C LYS A 333 3.54 15.96 2.64
N TRP A 334 3.77 15.01 1.74
CA TRP A 334 5.11 14.46 1.52
C TRP A 334 6.08 15.55 1.05
N ARG A 335 5.65 16.43 0.11
CA ARG A 335 6.45 17.56 -0.35
C ARG A 335 6.72 18.55 0.77
N ALA A 336 5.69 18.94 1.53
CA ALA A 336 5.85 19.81 2.69
C ALA A 336 6.88 19.25 3.69
N ASN A 337 6.81 17.96 4.01
CA ASN A 337 7.75 17.29 4.90
C ASN A 337 9.18 17.21 4.31
N SER A 338 9.33 17.14 2.98
CA SER A 338 10.64 16.97 2.34
C SER A 338 11.47 18.25 2.29
N CYS A 339 10.85 19.42 2.16
CA CYS A 339 11.54 20.70 2.05
C CYS A 339 11.22 21.69 3.17
N GLY A 340 9.99 21.66 3.71
CA GLY A 340 9.49 22.71 4.60
C GLY A 340 10.32 22.88 5.88
N GLU A 341 10.68 21.78 6.54
CA GLU A 341 11.47 21.86 7.78
C GLU A 341 12.86 22.46 7.54
N ALA A 342 13.52 22.11 6.42
CA ALA A 342 14.82 22.66 6.06
C ALA A 342 14.74 24.14 5.72
N ILE A 343 13.70 24.55 4.99
CA ILE A 343 13.42 25.93 4.60
C ILE A 343 13.18 26.80 5.84
N TRP A 344 12.30 26.37 6.74
CA TRP A 344 12.02 27.08 7.99
C TRP A 344 13.22 27.13 8.92
N ALA A 345 13.97 26.05 9.06
CA ALA A 345 15.19 26.05 9.85
C ALA A 345 16.22 27.05 9.28
N ALA A 346 16.34 27.12 7.97
CA ALA A 346 17.24 28.05 7.29
C ALA A 346 16.78 29.51 7.43
N SER A 347 15.50 29.78 7.25
CA SER A 347 14.89 31.10 7.43
C SER A 347 15.11 31.65 8.85
N ASN A 348 15.00 30.81 9.87
CA ASN A 348 15.18 31.20 11.27
C ASN A 348 16.64 31.05 11.78
N GLY A 349 17.59 30.67 10.91
CA GLY A 349 19.01 30.48 11.31
C GLY A 349 19.22 29.31 12.28
N ASN A 350 18.31 28.31 12.30
CA ASN A 350 18.38 27.18 13.24
C ASN A 350 19.36 26.10 12.75
N ILE A 351 20.66 26.34 13.02
CA ILE A 351 21.74 25.44 12.63
C ILE A 351 21.59 24.04 13.21
N ARG A 352 21.10 23.89 14.44
CA ARG A 352 20.92 22.57 15.07
C ARG A 352 19.92 21.70 14.28
N THR A 353 18.83 22.29 13.81
CA THR A 353 17.86 21.58 12.97
C THR A 353 18.50 21.20 11.63
N LEU A 354 19.24 22.09 10.98
CA LEU A 354 19.94 21.80 9.74
C LEU A 354 20.98 20.68 9.92
N GLU A 355 21.76 20.69 11.02
CA GLU A 355 22.72 19.61 11.35
C GLU A 355 22.00 18.26 11.54
N ARG A 356 20.85 18.25 12.23
CA ARG A 356 20.04 17.05 12.40
C ARG A 356 19.55 16.53 11.05
N LEU A 357 19.02 17.39 10.19
CA LEU A 357 18.55 17.01 8.84
C LEU A 357 19.68 16.40 8.00
N VAL A 358 20.91 16.96 8.08
CA VAL A 358 22.07 16.35 7.43
C VAL A 358 22.39 14.96 8.00
N SER A 359 22.34 14.81 9.34
CA SER A 359 22.57 13.51 9.99
C SER A 359 21.52 12.45 9.60
N GLU A 360 20.31 12.88 9.28
CA GLU A 360 19.20 12.08 8.76
C GLU A 360 19.28 11.87 7.23
N GLN A 361 20.34 12.31 6.58
CA GLN A 361 20.56 12.23 5.12
C GLN A 361 19.46 12.93 4.29
N ARG A 362 18.84 13.98 4.84
CA ARG A 362 17.84 14.80 4.12
C ARG A 362 18.52 15.63 3.05
N ASP A 363 17.89 15.74 1.89
CA ASP A 363 18.37 16.60 0.81
C ASP A 363 18.01 18.06 1.10
N LEU A 364 19.02 18.87 1.40
CA LEU A 364 18.87 20.31 1.63
C LEU A 364 18.82 21.15 0.33
N GLN A 365 18.89 20.50 -0.84
CA GLN A 365 18.75 21.15 -2.14
C GLN A 365 17.29 21.30 -2.58
N ASN A 366 16.36 20.53 -1.97
CA ASN A 366 14.96 20.56 -2.33
C ASN A 366 14.33 21.92 -2.06
N GLY A 367 13.63 22.44 -3.08
CA GLY A 367 12.84 23.67 -2.99
C GLY A 367 11.35 23.41 -2.77
N ASP A 368 10.63 24.46 -2.42
CA ASP A 368 9.18 24.48 -2.31
C ASP A 368 8.48 24.54 -3.69
N TYR A 369 7.19 24.86 -3.69
CA TYR A 369 6.34 25.03 -4.91
C TYR A 369 6.81 26.16 -5.82
N ASP A 370 7.57 27.14 -5.30
CA ASP A 370 8.18 28.22 -6.06
C ASP A 370 9.67 27.95 -6.36
N MET A 371 10.15 26.73 -6.11
CA MET A 371 11.54 26.29 -6.24
C MET A 371 12.51 27.05 -5.29
N ARG A 372 11.98 27.65 -4.23
CA ARG A 372 12.80 28.32 -3.23
C ARG A 372 13.39 27.30 -2.27
N THR A 373 14.70 27.29 -2.17
CA THR A 373 15.48 26.36 -1.35
C THR A 373 15.78 26.95 0.02
N PRO A 374 16.24 26.14 1.00
CA PRO A 374 16.75 26.65 2.27
C PRO A 374 17.77 27.79 2.11
N LEU A 375 18.58 27.73 1.04
CA LEU A 375 19.58 28.79 0.76
C LEU A 375 18.95 30.13 0.38
N HIS A 376 17.81 30.12 -0.37
CA HIS A 376 17.05 31.34 -0.68
C HIS A 376 16.56 32.01 0.60
N LEU A 377 15.93 31.23 1.50
CA LEU A 377 15.32 31.78 2.69
C LEU A 377 16.35 32.24 3.72
N ALA A 378 17.42 31.46 3.94
CA ALA A 378 18.53 31.91 4.77
C ALA A 378 19.10 33.23 4.25
N SER A 379 19.19 33.40 2.93
CA SER A 379 19.70 34.62 2.30
C SER A 379 18.73 35.79 2.43
N ALA A 380 17.44 35.54 2.25
CA ALA A 380 16.39 36.55 2.36
C ALA A 380 16.28 37.13 3.79
N GLU A 381 16.48 36.28 4.80
CA GLU A 381 16.42 36.65 6.22
C GLU A 381 17.81 37.04 6.80
N GLY A 382 18.85 37.04 5.98
CA GLY A 382 20.21 37.47 6.40
C GLY A 382 20.90 36.52 7.37
N GLN A 383 20.50 35.23 7.39
CA GLN A 383 21.03 34.21 8.30
C GLN A 383 22.42 33.73 7.84
N LEU A 384 23.44 34.51 8.10
CA LEU A 384 24.80 34.28 7.61
C LEU A 384 25.34 32.89 7.95
N GLU A 385 25.17 32.44 9.21
CA GLU A 385 25.66 31.13 9.64
C GLU A 385 24.96 30.00 8.90
N ALA A 386 23.65 30.13 8.62
CA ALA A 386 22.88 29.14 7.86
C ALA A 386 23.33 29.11 6.39
N VAL A 387 23.57 30.26 5.77
CA VAL A 387 24.11 30.34 4.39
C VAL A 387 25.46 29.63 4.32
N GLN A 388 26.37 29.96 5.23
CA GLN A 388 27.71 29.34 5.29
C GLN A 388 27.61 27.82 5.52
N PHE A 389 26.73 27.39 6.42
CA PHE A 389 26.50 25.98 6.68
C PHE A 389 25.99 25.26 5.41
N LEU A 390 24.95 25.78 4.77
CA LEU A 390 24.35 25.19 3.57
C LEU A 390 25.36 25.08 2.42
N LEU A 391 26.12 26.15 2.15
CA LEU A 391 27.15 26.12 1.12
C LEU A 391 28.26 25.11 1.46
N LYS A 392 28.68 24.98 2.73
CA LYS A 392 29.64 23.99 3.20
C LYS A 392 29.13 22.55 3.03
N GLN A 393 27.82 22.31 3.17
CA GLN A 393 27.17 21.01 2.90
C GLN A 393 27.03 20.71 1.40
N GLY A 394 27.45 21.62 0.52
CA GLY A 394 27.41 21.43 -0.93
C GLY A 394 26.10 21.83 -1.58
N VAL A 395 25.19 22.50 -0.86
CA VAL A 395 23.98 23.09 -1.44
C VAL A 395 24.38 24.13 -2.48
N LYS A 396 23.88 23.95 -3.71
CA LYS A 396 24.21 24.83 -4.84
C LYS A 396 23.21 25.97 -4.94
N PRO A 397 23.65 27.22 -5.20
CA PRO A 397 22.74 28.26 -5.62
C PRO A 397 22.05 27.86 -6.94
N ILE A 398 20.73 27.76 -6.91
CA ILE A 398 19.90 27.51 -8.09
C ILE A 398 18.85 28.62 -8.20
N PRO A 399 18.28 28.91 -9.37
CA PRO A 399 17.23 29.90 -9.49
C PRO A 399 15.88 29.39 -8.97
N ASP A 400 15.10 30.30 -8.39
CA ASP A 400 13.70 30.09 -8.08
C ASP A 400 12.80 30.11 -9.34
N ARG A 401 11.46 30.01 -9.18
CA ARG A 401 10.46 30.06 -10.25
C ARG A 401 10.61 31.29 -11.17
N TRP A 402 11.10 32.40 -10.65
CA TRP A 402 11.24 33.67 -11.38
C TRP A 402 12.65 33.92 -11.90
N GLY A 403 13.55 32.98 -11.71
CA GLY A 403 14.95 33.08 -12.12
C GLY A 403 15.83 33.78 -11.08
N GLY A 404 15.32 34.05 -9.88
CA GLY A 404 16.04 34.68 -8.77
C GLY A 404 16.93 33.68 -8.04
N TYR A 405 18.04 34.18 -7.53
CA TYR A 405 18.96 33.44 -6.66
C TYR A 405 18.96 34.05 -5.28
N GLY A 406 19.29 33.29 -4.25
CA GLY A 406 19.46 33.80 -2.88
C GLY A 406 20.42 35.02 -2.78
N TYR A 407 21.32 35.17 -3.74
CA TYR A 407 22.15 36.38 -3.89
C TYR A 407 21.30 37.66 -3.98
N PHE A 408 20.25 37.63 -4.82
CA PHE A 408 19.40 38.81 -5.00
C PHE A 408 18.46 39.02 -3.80
N ASP A 409 18.02 37.95 -3.16
CA ASP A 409 17.25 38.04 -1.91
C ASP A 409 18.06 38.80 -0.85
N ALA A 410 19.33 38.37 -0.64
CA ALA A 410 20.24 39.04 0.29
C ALA A 410 20.53 40.49 -0.10
N LYS A 411 20.73 40.76 -1.39
CA LYS A 411 21.04 42.11 -1.91
C LYS A 411 19.87 43.06 -1.73
N ASN A 412 18.64 42.61 -2.06
CA ASN A 412 17.41 43.41 -1.96
C ASN A 412 17.06 43.72 -0.50
N ASN A 413 17.34 42.79 0.40
CA ASN A 413 17.11 42.97 1.85
C ASN A 413 18.31 43.57 2.61
N ASN A 414 19.36 44.06 1.89
CA ASN A 414 20.55 44.70 2.44
C ASN A 414 21.41 43.81 3.36
N HIS A 415 21.43 42.52 3.19
CA HIS A 415 22.26 41.57 3.96
C HIS A 415 23.66 41.45 3.39
N LYS A 416 24.46 42.48 3.58
CA LYS A 416 25.80 42.66 2.97
C LYS A 416 26.78 41.52 3.23
N GLU A 417 26.75 40.91 4.42
CA GLU A 417 27.66 39.82 4.75
C GLU A 417 27.29 38.53 3.99
N VAL A 418 25.99 38.27 3.81
CA VAL A 418 25.51 37.18 3.00
C VAL A 418 25.85 37.38 1.51
N VAL A 419 25.69 38.61 1.00
CA VAL A 419 26.10 38.95 -0.38
C VAL A 419 27.57 38.61 -0.62
N LYS A 420 28.49 38.97 0.33
CA LYS A 420 29.88 38.63 0.23
C LYS A 420 30.17 37.12 0.17
N GLU A 421 29.35 36.28 0.81
CA GLU A 421 29.52 34.82 0.72
C GLU A 421 29.23 34.33 -0.70
N PHE A 422 28.18 34.85 -1.35
CA PHE A 422 27.88 34.54 -2.73
C PHE A 422 28.90 35.06 -3.74
N GLU A 423 29.51 36.25 -3.46
CA GLU A 423 30.55 36.83 -4.31
C GLU A 423 31.86 36.01 -4.31
N LYS A 424 32.05 35.12 -3.34
CA LYS A 424 33.16 34.16 -3.34
C LYS A 424 32.96 33.01 -4.31
N LEU A 425 31.73 32.81 -4.79
CA LEU A 425 31.37 31.75 -5.74
C LEU A 425 31.51 32.30 -7.17
N ASP A 426 32.11 31.51 -8.06
CA ASP A 426 32.27 31.88 -9.47
C ASP A 426 30.95 31.56 -10.24
N ILE A 427 29.89 32.34 -9.96
CA ILE A 427 28.57 32.18 -10.54
C ILE A 427 28.09 33.52 -11.10
N ASP A 428 27.62 33.48 -12.35
CA ASP A 428 26.94 34.64 -12.97
C ASP A 428 25.43 34.57 -12.59
N TYR A 429 25.05 35.43 -11.63
CA TYR A 429 23.68 35.45 -11.12
C TYR A 429 22.76 36.26 -12.04
N THR A 430 21.74 35.61 -12.58
CA THR A 430 20.71 36.27 -13.39
C THR A 430 19.75 37.06 -12.49
N GLN A 431 19.43 38.29 -12.89
CA GLN A 431 18.49 39.13 -12.15
C GLN A 431 17.05 38.58 -12.28
N PRO A 432 16.33 38.40 -11.15
CA PRO A 432 14.97 37.87 -11.19
C PRO A 432 13.98 38.89 -11.74
N PHE A 433 12.86 38.37 -12.24
CA PHE A 433 11.71 39.18 -12.62
C PHE A 433 10.82 39.42 -11.38
N HIS A 434 10.66 40.68 -10.96
CA HIS A 434 9.78 41.06 -9.87
C HIS A 434 8.58 41.82 -10.41
N LEU A 435 7.39 41.47 -9.92
CA LEU A 435 6.14 42.11 -10.27
C LEU A 435 5.66 42.91 -9.07
N ILE A 436 5.82 44.23 -9.09
CA ILE A 436 5.15 45.15 -8.17
C ILE A 436 4.28 46.06 -9.05
N GLU A 437 2.98 45.69 -9.23
CA GLU A 437 2.08 46.48 -10.11
C GLU A 437 1.46 47.69 -9.40
N ASP A 438 1.20 47.58 -8.09
CA ASP A 438 0.62 48.71 -7.30
C ASP A 438 0.96 48.58 -5.81
N PRO A 439 2.07 49.12 -5.35
CA PRO A 439 2.49 49.04 -3.94
C PRO A 439 1.58 49.83 -2.97
N ASN A 440 0.72 50.72 -3.48
CA ASN A 440 -0.22 51.52 -2.70
C ASN A 440 -1.66 51.01 -2.80
N GLY A 441 -1.90 49.90 -3.50
CA GLY A 441 -3.20 49.30 -3.68
C GLY A 441 -3.76 48.68 -2.40
N LYS A 442 -5.03 48.28 -2.47
CA LYS A 442 -5.71 47.60 -1.39
C LYS A 442 -4.95 46.35 -0.93
N THR A 443 -4.78 46.20 0.38
CA THR A 443 -4.11 45.08 1.01
C THR A 443 -4.99 44.48 2.07
N ASP A 444 -5.15 43.16 2.06
CA ASP A 444 -5.82 42.38 3.11
C ASP A 444 -4.77 41.70 3.99
N GLU A 445 -5.12 41.39 5.23
CA GLU A 445 -4.24 40.64 6.12
C GLU A 445 -4.32 39.15 5.86
N MET A 446 -3.19 38.44 5.96
CA MET A 446 -3.13 36.99 5.99
C MET A 446 -3.20 36.48 7.43
N ALA A 447 -3.59 35.21 7.62
CA ALA A 447 -3.52 34.55 8.92
C ALA A 447 -2.11 34.00 9.15
N ILE A 448 -1.62 34.18 10.37
CA ILE A 448 -0.45 33.48 10.89
C ILE A 448 -0.93 32.21 11.58
N TYR A 449 -0.30 31.09 11.31
CA TYR A 449 -0.64 29.79 11.88
C TYR A 449 0.63 29.09 12.37
N ASP A 450 0.60 28.58 13.61
CA ASP A 450 1.80 28.07 14.29
C ASP A 450 2.34 26.74 13.70
N ASP A 451 1.50 25.96 13.00
CA ASP A 451 1.94 24.76 12.30
C ASP A 451 2.37 25.09 10.87
N GLU A 452 3.62 25.51 10.74
CA GLU A 452 4.25 25.94 9.50
C GLU A 452 4.23 24.84 8.42
N LEU A 453 4.42 23.57 8.80
CA LEU A 453 4.36 22.45 7.86
C LEU A 453 2.94 22.25 7.32
N ALA A 454 1.92 22.47 8.14
CA ALA A 454 0.54 22.38 7.70
C ALA A 454 0.18 23.50 6.71
N VAL A 455 0.74 24.72 6.90
CA VAL A 455 0.59 25.81 5.93
C VAL A 455 1.24 25.44 4.61
N ILE A 456 2.48 24.93 4.62
CA ILE A 456 3.16 24.49 3.40
C ILE A 456 2.40 23.35 2.72
N GLU A 457 1.80 22.40 3.49
CA GLU A 457 0.93 21.36 2.94
C GLU A 457 -0.29 21.95 2.23
N LEU A 458 -0.92 22.99 2.82
CA LEU A 458 -2.05 23.70 2.22
C LEU A 458 -1.65 24.35 0.88
N LEU A 459 -0.49 24.98 0.83
CA LEU A 459 0.00 25.64 -0.37
C LEU A 459 0.35 24.62 -1.47
N PHE A 460 1.00 23.51 -1.13
CA PHE A 460 1.21 22.42 -2.09
C PHE A 460 -0.12 21.83 -2.60
N ALA A 461 -1.12 21.66 -1.75
CA ALA A 461 -2.43 21.17 -2.18
C ALA A 461 -3.08 22.15 -3.17
N ALA A 462 -2.92 23.45 -2.98
CA ALA A 462 -3.42 24.48 -3.91
C ALA A 462 -2.64 24.47 -5.24
N TYR A 463 -1.33 24.32 -5.17
CA TYR A 463 -0.46 24.17 -6.35
C TYR A 463 -0.86 22.94 -7.21
N GLU A 464 -1.23 21.83 -6.59
CA GLU A 464 -1.57 20.56 -7.23
C GLU A 464 -3.04 20.46 -7.67
N ASN A 465 -3.85 21.50 -7.52
CA ASN A 465 -5.30 21.49 -7.74
C ASN A 465 -6.06 20.46 -6.89
N ASN A 466 -5.60 20.21 -5.67
CA ASN A 466 -6.17 19.20 -4.78
C ASN A 466 -7.20 19.83 -3.81
N VAL A 467 -8.43 20.07 -4.31
CA VAL A 467 -9.53 20.66 -3.53
C VAL A 467 -9.86 19.82 -2.30
N GLU A 468 -9.85 18.50 -2.41
CA GLU A 468 -10.16 17.59 -1.28
C GLU A 468 -9.07 17.66 -0.20
N GLY A 469 -7.80 17.73 -0.60
CA GLY A 469 -6.69 17.98 0.34
C GLY A 469 -6.86 19.27 1.11
N ILE A 470 -7.20 20.37 0.42
CA ILE A 470 -7.48 21.68 1.05
C ILE A 470 -8.65 21.57 2.01
N ARG A 471 -9.76 20.95 1.59
CA ARG A 471 -10.96 20.74 2.42
C ARG A 471 -10.64 20.03 3.72
N ASN A 472 -9.84 18.98 3.65
CA ASN A 472 -9.40 18.20 4.81
C ASN A 472 -8.51 19.00 5.76
N LEU A 473 -7.63 19.86 5.24
CA LEU A 473 -6.77 20.72 6.05
C LEU A 473 -7.56 21.82 6.74
N VAL A 474 -8.48 22.47 6.03
CA VAL A 474 -9.38 23.47 6.59
C VAL A 474 -10.29 22.86 7.67
N ALA A 475 -10.81 21.64 7.46
CA ALA A 475 -11.59 20.92 8.46
C ALA A 475 -10.80 20.60 9.74
N LYS A 476 -9.47 20.53 9.67
CA LYS A 476 -8.58 20.39 10.83
C LYS A 476 -8.28 21.72 11.53
N GLY A 477 -8.82 22.83 11.02
CA GLY A 477 -8.67 24.15 11.63
C GLY A 477 -7.59 25.04 11.04
N ILE A 478 -6.98 24.66 9.91
CA ILE A 478 -5.99 25.52 9.23
C ILE A 478 -6.75 26.65 8.53
N PRO A 479 -6.42 27.92 8.79
CA PRO A 479 -7.08 29.05 8.13
C PRO A 479 -6.87 29.01 6.61
N VAL A 480 -7.93 29.23 5.83
CA VAL A 480 -7.84 29.22 4.36
C VAL A 480 -6.88 30.27 3.80
N HIS A 481 -6.61 31.33 4.55
CA HIS A 481 -5.74 32.45 4.20
C HIS A 481 -4.43 32.47 5.00
N ALA A 482 -4.03 31.33 5.55
CA ALA A 482 -2.71 31.21 6.13
C ALA A 482 -1.64 31.39 5.05
N GLY A 483 -0.60 32.13 5.37
CA GLY A 483 0.53 32.38 4.47
C GLY A 483 1.83 31.78 4.99
N ASP A 484 2.73 31.51 4.07
CA ASP A 484 4.06 31.00 4.36
C ASP A 484 5.06 32.12 4.71
N TYR A 485 6.34 31.77 4.79
CA TYR A 485 7.48 32.69 5.06
C TYR A 485 7.64 33.80 4.02
N ASP A 486 7.10 33.66 2.82
CA ASP A 486 7.09 34.69 1.77
C ASP A 486 5.72 35.40 1.68
N SER A 487 4.87 35.21 2.69
CA SER A 487 3.50 35.77 2.74
C SER A 487 2.61 35.27 1.59
N ARG A 488 2.98 34.14 0.98
CA ARG A 488 2.16 33.52 -0.07
C ARG A 488 1.05 32.69 0.57
N THR A 489 -0.12 32.74 -0.01
CA THR A 489 -1.28 31.97 0.44
C THR A 489 -1.68 30.93 -0.61
N ALA A 490 -2.52 29.99 -0.23
CA ALA A 490 -3.09 29.00 -1.14
C ALA A 490 -3.73 29.63 -2.39
N LEU A 491 -4.34 30.83 -2.25
CA LEU A 491 -4.94 31.55 -3.38
C LEU A 491 -3.89 32.10 -4.36
N HIS A 492 -2.71 32.52 -3.90
CA HIS A 492 -1.61 32.92 -4.78
C HIS A 492 -1.18 31.75 -5.67
N LEU A 493 -0.99 30.56 -5.08
CA LEU A 493 -0.53 29.39 -5.80
C LEU A 493 -1.60 28.88 -6.78
N ALA A 494 -2.83 28.74 -6.32
CA ALA A 494 -3.95 28.34 -7.19
C ALA A 494 -4.13 29.30 -8.36
N ALA A 495 -3.95 30.61 -8.12
CA ALA A 495 -4.05 31.63 -9.16
C ALA A 495 -2.89 31.55 -10.16
N ALA A 496 -1.67 31.35 -9.70
CA ALA A 496 -0.49 31.17 -10.55
C ALA A 496 -0.60 29.92 -11.42
N GLU A 497 -1.07 28.80 -10.86
CA GLU A 497 -1.23 27.54 -11.60
C GLU A 497 -2.48 27.49 -12.48
N GLY A 498 -3.47 28.37 -12.26
CA GLY A 498 -4.73 28.39 -12.99
C GLY A 498 -5.75 27.39 -12.50
N CYS A 499 -5.65 26.95 -11.24
CA CYS A 499 -6.49 25.96 -10.57
C CYS A 499 -7.85 26.59 -10.18
N LEU A 500 -8.76 26.76 -11.15
CA LEU A 500 -10.01 27.49 -10.97
C LEU A 500 -10.88 26.89 -9.85
N GLU A 501 -11.01 25.58 -9.76
CA GLU A 501 -11.81 24.92 -8.71
C GLU A 501 -11.30 25.24 -7.31
N VAL A 502 -9.98 25.26 -7.13
CA VAL A 502 -9.36 25.66 -5.86
C VAL A 502 -9.60 27.14 -5.57
N VAL A 503 -9.45 28.01 -6.58
CA VAL A 503 -9.74 29.45 -6.44
C VAL A 503 -11.17 29.67 -5.99
N GLU A 504 -12.14 29.04 -6.65
CA GLU A 504 -13.57 29.13 -6.30
C GLU A 504 -13.83 28.63 -4.87
N TYR A 505 -13.22 27.50 -4.49
CA TYR A 505 -13.34 26.97 -3.15
C TYR A 505 -12.80 27.95 -2.09
N LEU A 506 -11.57 28.45 -2.27
CA LEU A 506 -10.93 29.36 -1.30
C LEU A 506 -11.70 30.66 -1.16
N VAL A 507 -12.13 31.27 -2.27
CA VAL A 507 -12.91 32.52 -2.25
C VAL A 507 -14.28 32.31 -1.57
N SER A 508 -14.96 31.20 -1.88
CA SER A 508 -16.26 30.88 -1.26
C SER A 508 -16.16 30.59 0.24
N HIS A 509 -14.96 30.22 0.74
CA HIS A 509 -14.69 29.99 2.16
C HIS A 509 -14.01 31.20 2.85
N GLY A 510 -14.07 32.37 2.24
CA GLY A 510 -13.70 33.63 2.89
C GLY A 510 -12.22 33.99 2.77
N HIS A 511 -11.49 33.41 1.80
CA HIS A 511 -10.12 33.87 1.55
C HIS A 511 -10.12 35.32 1.04
N PRO A 512 -9.33 36.23 1.65
CA PRO A 512 -9.21 37.62 1.21
C PRO A 512 -8.54 37.69 -0.17
N LEU A 513 -8.96 38.63 -1.02
CA LEU A 513 -8.54 38.70 -2.42
C LEU A 513 -7.29 39.56 -2.67
N PHE A 514 -6.97 40.44 -1.73
CA PHE A 514 -5.93 41.48 -1.88
C PHE A 514 -4.73 41.26 -0.96
N VAL A 515 -4.57 40.05 -0.43
CA VAL A 515 -3.35 39.66 0.28
C VAL A 515 -2.16 39.81 -0.64
N ARG A 516 -1.07 40.41 -0.14
CA ARG A 516 0.16 40.61 -0.91
C ARG A 516 1.25 39.68 -0.41
N ASP A 517 1.96 39.08 -1.33
CA ASP A 517 3.17 38.31 -1.03
C ASP A 517 4.36 39.24 -0.73
N ARG A 518 5.52 38.66 -0.43
CA ARG A 518 6.79 39.38 -0.13
C ARG A 518 7.19 40.37 -1.25
N TRP A 519 6.79 40.11 -2.49
CA TRP A 519 7.11 40.94 -3.64
C TRP A 519 6.01 41.93 -3.99
N GLY A 520 4.96 42.00 -3.19
CA GLY A 520 3.82 42.89 -3.35
C GLY A 520 2.75 42.44 -4.32
N ALA A 521 2.86 41.23 -4.88
CA ALA A 521 1.88 40.69 -5.80
C ALA A 521 0.64 40.17 -5.08
N THR A 522 -0.55 40.38 -5.67
CA THR A 522 -1.80 39.75 -5.24
C THR A 522 -2.06 38.46 -6.03
N PRO A 523 -2.99 37.58 -5.60
CA PRO A 523 -3.38 36.41 -6.40
C PRO A 523 -3.81 36.75 -7.84
N LEU A 524 -4.48 37.90 -8.04
CA LEU A 524 -4.84 38.35 -9.39
C LEU A 524 -3.60 38.72 -10.22
N ASP A 525 -2.57 39.30 -9.62
CA ASP A 525 -1.33 39.66 -10.31
C ASP A 525 -0.55 38.40 -10.72
N GLU A 526 -0.54 37.37 -9.86
CA GLU A 526 0.00 36.06 -10.18
C GLU A 526 -0.73 35.44 -11.38
N ALA A 527 -2.06 35.42 -11.38
CA ALA A 527 -2.86 34.92 -12.49
C ALA A 527 -2.59 35.66 -13.81
N LYS A 528 -2.41 37.00 -13.74
CA LYS A 528 -2.06 37.83 -14.92
C LYS A 528 -0.65 37.49 -15.43
N ARG A 529 0.34 37.39 -14.54
CA ARG A 529 1.71 37.05 -14.88
C ARG A 529 1.77 35.72 -15.62
N GLU A 530 1.09 34.71 -15.10
CA GLU A 530 1.03 33.36 -15.68
C GLU A 530 -0.04 33.20 -16.78
N LYS A 531 -0.74 34.28 -17.15
CA LYS A 531 -1.75 34.35 -18.23
C LYS A 531 -2.93 33.38 -18.05
N ARG A 532 -3.37 33.16 -16.81
CA ARG A 532 -4.43 32.22 -16.43
C ARG A 532 -5.82 32.85 -16.63
N LYS A 533 -6.31 32.86 -17.87
CA LYS A 533 -7.52 33.60 -18.30
C LYS A 533 -8.78 33.31 -17.47
N SER A 534 -9.05 32.04 -17.15
CA SER A 534 -10.22 31.63 -16.36
C SER A 534 -10.20 32.25 -14.97
N VAL A 535 -9.06 32.16 -14.28
CA VAL A 535 -8.86 32.70 -12.94
C VAL A 535 -8.87 34.24 -12.97
N ILE A 536 -8.25 34.87 -13.98
CA ILE A 536 -8.28 36.33 -14.15
C ILE A 536 -9.73 36.84 -14.27
N ASN A 537 -10.56 36.20 -15.07
CA ASN A 537 -11.95 36.58 -15.23
C ASN A 537 -12.71 36.42 -13.91
N TYR A 538 -12.58 35.26 -13.25
CA TYR A 538 -13.25 35.00 -11.97
C TYR A 538 -12.87 36.04 -10.91
N LEU A 539 -11.58 36.27 -10.67
CA LEU A 539 -11.11 37.20 -9.63
C LEU A 539 -11.43 38.66 -9.95
N LYS A 540 -11.63 39.05 -11.21
CA LYS A 540 -12.05 40.40 -11.58
C LYS A 540 -13.51 40.70 -11.25
N ASP A 541 -14.38 39.71 -11.19
CA ASP A 541 -15.80 39.87 -10.89
C ASP A 541 -16.07 40.26 -9.42
N PHE A 542 -15.05 40.17 -8.56
CA PHE A 542 -15.10 40.56 -7.13
C PHE A 542 -14.49 41.95 -6.86
N LYS A 543 -14.37 42.83 -7.85
CA LYS A 543 -13.85 44.20 -7.68
C LYS A 543 -14.82 45.12 -6.99
#